data_b746896094e46af432f3376ea8eb6b19
#
_entry.id   b746896094e46af432f3376ea8eb6b19
#
_cell.length_a   1.000
_cell.length_b   1.000
_cell.length_c   1.000
_cell.angle_alpha   90.00
_cell.angle_beta   90.00
_cell.angle_gamma   90.00
#
_symmetry.space_group_name_H-M   'P 1'
#
loop_
_entity.id
_entity.type
_entity.pdbx_description
1 polymer ?
#
loop_
_entity_poly.entity_id
_entity_poly.type
_entity_poly.pdbx_seq_one_letter_code
_entity_poly.pdbx_strand_id
1 'polypeptide(L)'
;MRKPFIKYLVSSPDGDIPVNAGMLDVSLECDPYETPYRVYFQSIEEFLKQDEFIPLLHAASRKLDKEYSPRDEISEILIRAEKHGLLYHPASIELILGGRKVKFGLNVAVTDTGKTWLREEISLLQRLHSKYKLPYLPEVHISGELNSFVFLLEDWFEGYHEFHLTCDEERKQKMQLWKFGTGYLNLTDTQGFEIYRQASKILTLYYDPENFNYIYPWHHAAGDFIVKMEHEKNPPLPPFSKGGDTKSPTLAKGDSGGFSDKTIDVRLTTARRYRPLLDFQKNEINPLFALFYFFLHLSLHMRLDKIDGVGEVVWAKDYSVDAAVQGFLEALRGKNYFNNYPSRYEEFIDLLRSFTLDELKVSFNPLLDLYAGTKDLPVIGMNLDKHAEKLYHAIQIRL
;
A
#
# COMPACT_ATOMS: atom_id res chain seq x y z
N MET A 1 9.38 35.34 -12.64
CA MET A 1 9.61 33.92 -13.04
C MET A 1 9.04 33.67 -14.43
N ARG A 2 9.70 32.86 -15.23
CA ARG A 2 9.13 32.34 -16.48
C ARG A 2 8.00 31.36 -16.08
N LYS A 3 6.81 31.47 -16.69
CA LYS A 3 5.72 30.53 -16.36
C LYS A 3 6.12 29.12 -16.83
N PRO A 4 5.99 28.08 -15.99
CA PRO A 4 6.27 26.72 -16.42
C PRO A 4 5.32 26.31 -17.54
N PHE A 5 5.79 25.42 -18.40
CA PHE A 5 4.93 24.79 -19.39
C PHE A 5 4.10 23.71 -18.70
N ILE A 6 2.76 23.82 -18.74
CA ILE A 6 1.86 22.89 -18.08
C ILE A 6 1.19 22.00 -19.13
N LYS A 7 1.26 20.67 -18.91
CA LYS A 7 0.61 19.65 -19.74
C LYS A 7 -0.41 18.86 -18.94
N TYR A 8 -1.53 18.56 -19.57
CA TYR A 8 -2.57 17.69 -19.01
C TYR A 8 -2.60 16.37 -19.75
N LEU A 9 -2.62 15.28 -19.00
CA LEU A 9 -2.75 13.92 -19.48
C LEU A 9 -3.85 13.19 -18.73
N VAL A 10 -4.40 12.15 -19.36
CA VAL A 10 -5.26 11.15 -18.71
C VAL A 10 -4.57 9.79 -18.83
N SER A 11 -4.48 9.08 -17.72
CA SER A 11 -3.95 7.73 -17.70
C SER A 11 -4.92 6.75 -18.36
N SER A 12 -4.41 5.87 -19.22
CA SER A 12 -5.19 4.78 -19.78
C SER A 12 -4.40 3.47 -19.71
N PRO A 13 -5.03 2.30 -19.85
CA PRO A 13 -4.33 1.03 -19.87
C PRO A 13 -3.22 0.94 -20.91
N ASP A 14 -3.39 1.63 -22.05
CA ASP A 14 -2.46 1.61 -23.19
C ASP A 14 -1.40 2.73 -23.13
N GLY A 15 -1.45 3.58 -22.10
CA GLY A 15 -0.52 4.68 -21.89
C GLY A 15 -1.21 6.04 -21.70
N ASP A 16 -0.44 7.11 -21.77
CA ASP A 16 -0.91 8.46 -21.51
C ASP A 16 -1.65 9.05 -22.73
N ILE A 17 -2.82 9.62 -22.49
CA ILE A 17 -3.61 10.31 -23.51
C ILE A 17 -3.48 11.83 -23.27
N PRO A 18 -2.90 12.61 -24.21
CA PRO A 18 -2.91 14.06 -24.12
C PRO A 18 -4.34 14.64 -24.13
N VAL A 19 -4.63 15.52 -23.19
CA VAL A 19 -5.95 16.16 -23.09
C VAL A 19 -6.10 17.19 -24.21
N ASN A 20 -7.14 17.03 -25.03
CA ASN A 20 -7.53 17.99 -26.08
C ASN A 20 -8.73 18.84 -25.65
N ALA A 21 -9.09 19.83 -26.43
CA ALA A 21 -10.17 20.78 -26.11
C ALA A 21 -11.53 20.05 -25.86
N GLY A 22 -11.83 19.00 -26.63
CA GLY A 22 -13.09 18.26 -26.48
C GLY A 22 -13.14 17.42 -25.20
N MET A 23 -12.01 16.91 -24.73
CA MET A 23 -11.93 16.18 -23.47
C MET A 23 -12.12 17.07 -22.25
N LEU A 24 -11.76 18.34 -22.34
CA LEU A 24 -11.88 19.26 -21.20
C LEU A 24 -13.32 19.48 -20.73
N ASP A 25 -14.30 19.28 -21.60
CA ASP A 25 -15.71 19.45 -21.27
C ASP A 25 -16.41 18.14 -20.87
N VAL A 26 -15.68 17.03 -20.88
CA VAL A 26 -16.14 15.73 -20.38
C VAL A 26 -16.08 15.73 -18.85
N SER A 27 -17.08 15.16 -18.21
CA SER A 27 -17.14 14.99 -16.75
C SER A 27 -16.15 13.93 -16.26
N LEU A 28 -15.65 14.10 -15.02
CA LEU A 28 -14.85 13.11 -14.33
C LEU A 28 -15.63 11.81 -14.17
N GLU A 29 -14.97 10.68 -14.32
CA GLU A 29 -15.56 9.37 -14.05
C GLU A 29 -15.95 9.24 -12.58
N CYS A 30 -17.08 8.58 -12.31
CA CYS A 30 -17.58 8.33 -10.94
C CYS A 30 -17.88 9.59 -10.10
N ASP A 31 -17.93 10.78 -10.70
CA ASP A 31 -18.27 12.01 -10.00
C ASP A 31 -19.78 12.32 -10.11
N PRO A 32 -20.53 12.30 -9.00
CA PRO A 32 -21.96 12.62 -9.00
C PRO A 32 -22.26 14.10 -9.28
N TYR A 33 -21.27 14.98 -9.24
CA TYR A 33 -21.41 16.40 -9.53
C TYR A 33 -21.09 16.74 -10.99
N GLU A 34 -20.75 15.73 -11.80
CA GLU A 34 -20.42 15.89 -13.21
C GLU A 34 -19.35 16.96 -13.47
N THR A 35 -18.35 17.07 -12.57
CA THR A 35 -17.27 18.05 -12.67
C THR A 35 -16.50 17.87 -13.98
N PRO A 36 -16.40 18.88 -14.86
CA PRO A 36 -15.63 18.76 -16.09
C PRO A 36 -14.13 18.66 -15.82
N TYR A 37 -13.40 17.93 -16.67
CA TYR A 37 -11.92 17.89 -16.62
C TYR A 37 -11.28 19.27 -16.66
N ARG A 38 -11.90 20.24 -17.34
CA ARG A 38 -11.46 21.64 -17.35
C ARG A 38 -11.37 22.22 -15.95
N VAL A 39 -12.43 22.09 -15.17
CA VAL A 39 -12.51 22.60 -13.80
C VAL A 39 -11.52 21.87 -12.90
N TYR A 40 -11.42 20.55 -13.05
CA TYR A 40 -10.49 19.71 -12.31
C TYR A 40 -9.03 20.12 -12.54
N PHE A 41 -8.56 20.17 -13.79
CA PHE A 41 -7.19 20.54 -14.11
C PHE A 41 -6.86 21.99 -13.75
N GLN A 42 -7.78 22.93 -13.98
CA GLN A 42 -7.57 24.32 -13.59
C GLN A 42 -7.45 24.48 -12.07
N SER A 43 -8.28 23.79 -11.30
CA SER A 43 -8.19 23.82 -9.83
C SER A 43 -6.90 23.20 -9.30
N ILE A 44 -6.41 22.13 -9.92
CA ILE A 44 -5.08 21.57 -9.60
C ILE A 44 -3.98 22.59 -9.93
N GLU A 45 -4.03 23.20 -11.11
CA GLU A 45 -3.04 24.20 -11.53
C GLU A 45 -3.01 25.39 -10.57
N GLU A 46 -4.17 25.90 -10.16
CA GLU A 46 -4.28 27.01 -9.20
C GLU A 46 -3.77 26.61 -7.82
N PHE A 47 -4.09 25.39 -7.35
CA PHE A 47 -3.56 24.86 -6.09
C PHE A 47 -2.03 24.75 -6.09
N LEU A 48 -1.43 24.26 -7.17
CA LEU A 48 0.02 24.14 -7.29
C LEU A 48 0.72 25.51 -7.42
N LYS A 49 0.03 26.52 -7.96
CA LYS A 49 0.56 27.89 -8.14
C LYS A 49 0.54 28.75 -6.87
N GLN A 50 -0.07 28.26 -5.78
CA GLN A 50 -0.13 29.03 -4.55
C GLN A 50 1.26 29.54 -4.14
N ASP A 51 1.31 30.78 -3.68
CA ASP A 51 2.54 31.47 -3.27
C ASP A 51 3.67 31.32 -4.31
N GLU A 52 3.36 31.51 -5.60
CA GLU A 52 4.33 31.42 -6.69
C GLU A 52 5.09 30.08 -6.74
N PHE A 53 4.44 28.96 -6.46
CA PHE A 53 4.98 27.59 -6.37
C PHE A 53 5.94 27.34 -5.19
N ILE A 54 6.07 28.24 -4.23
CA ILE A 54 7.00 28.07 -3.09
C ILE A 54 6.74 26.76 -2.35
N PRO A 55 5.49 26.38 -1.96
CA PRO A 55 5.25 25.11 -1.28
C PRO A 55 5.67 23.89 -2.12
N LEU A 56 5.46 23.96 -3.44
CA LEU A 56 5.85 22.88 -4.36
C LEU A 56 7.37 22.76 -4.51
N LEU A 57 8.10 23.88 -4.54
CA LEU A 57 9.56 23.88 -4.54
C LEU A 57 10.13 23.31 -3.24
N HIS A 58 9.53 23.62 -2.09
CA HIS A 58 9.92 23.03 -0.81
C HIS A 58 9.67 21.52 -0.78
N ALA A 59 8.55 21.04 -1.33
CA ALA A 59 8.28 19.61 -1.45
C ALA A 59 9.34 18.93 -2.34
N ALA A 60 9.65 19.53 -3.50
CA ALA A 60 10.68 19.04 -4.40
C ALA A 60 12.08 19.04 -3.76
N SER A 61 12.40 20.08 -2.99
CA SER A 61 13.68 20.18 -2.25
C SER A 61 13.87 19.03 -1.29
N ARG A 62 12.84 18.71 -0.49
CA ARG A 62 12.88 17.57 0.45
C ARG A 62 13.07 16.24 -0.29
N LYS A 63 12.31 16.03 -1.35
CA LYS A 63 12.32 14.76 -2.09
C LYS A 63 13.60 14.52 -2.89
N LEU A 64 14.24 15.59 -3.38
CA LEU A 64 15.49 15.52 -4.15
C LEU A 64 16.76 15.71 -3.29
N ASP A 65 16.61 15.91 -1.97
CA ASP A 65 17.67 16.24 -1.04
C ASP A 65 18.58 17.37 -1.59
N LYS A 66 17.93 18.41 -2.10
CA LYS A 66 18.58 19.59 -2.69
C LYS A 66 17.72 20.81 -2.51
N GLU A 67 18.31 21.89 -1.96
CA GLU A 67 17.61 23.16 -1.86
C GLU A 67 17.33 23.76 -3.23
N TYR A 68 16.08 24.14 -3.44
CA TYR A 68 15.60 24.94 -4.56
C TYR A 68 14.99 26.22 -4.03
N SER A 69 15.32 27.33 -4.67
CA SER A 69 14.84 28.65 -4.33
C SER A 69 13.74 29.09 -5.31
N PRO A 70 12.96 30.13 -5.00
CA PRO A 70 12.02 30.71 -5.95
C PRO A 70 12.64 31.22 -7.27
N ARG A 71 13.99 31.31 -7.32
CA ARG A 71 14.74 31.68 -8.53
C ARG A 71 14.99 30.49 -9.45
N ASP A 72 14.92 29.27 -8.92
CA ASP A 72 15.08 28.05 -9.70
C ASP A 72 13.81 27.85 -10.54
N GLU A 73 13.96 27.73 -11.86
CA GLU A 73 12.85 27.64 -12.78
C GLU A 73 12.30 26.19 -12.81
N ILE A 74 11.02 26.07 -12.51
CA ILE A 74 10.24 24.89 -12.94
C ILE A 74 10.02 25.06 -14.45
N SER A 75 10.64 24.21 -15.25
CA SER A 75 10.53 24.28 -16.70
C SER A 75 9.23 23.67 -17.21
N GLU A 76 8.79 22.58 -16.61
CA GLU A 76 7.59 21.84 -17.01
C GLU A 76 6.87 21.24 -15.79
N ILE A 77 5.55 21.27 -15.83
CA ILE A 77 4.65 20.56 -14.91
C ILE A 77 3.73 19.69 -15.75
N LEU A 78 3.76 18.39 -15.48
CA LEU A 78 2.86 17.45 -16.11
C LEU A 78 1.85 16.98 -15.07
N ILE A 79 0.59 17.25 -15.31
CA ILE A 79 -0.54 16.86 -14.48
C ILE A 79 -1.26 15.72 -15.20
N ARG A 80 -1.23 14.52 -14.62
CA ARG A 80 -1.89 13.35 -15.17
C ARG A 80 -3.04 12.94 -14.26
N ALA A 81 -4.27 12.95 -14.77
CA ALA A 81 -5.40 12.31 -14.11
C ALA A 81 -5.19 10.79 -14.11
N GLU A 82 -5.14 10.18 -12.96
CA GLU A 82 -5.02 8.74 -12.77
C GLU A 82 -6.43 8.10 -12.76
N LYS A 83 -6.52 6.76 -12.57
CA LYS A 83 -7.80 6.09 -12.46
C LYS A 83 -8.61 6.66 -11.29
N HIS A 84 -9.81 7.17 -11.58
CA HIS A 84 -10.68 7.75 -10.57
C HIS A 84 -11.22 6.70 -9.60
N GLY A 85 -11.21 7.04 -8.32
CA GLY A 85 -11.79 6.25 -7.23
C GLY A 85 -13.15 6.77 -6.79
N LEU A 86 -13.79 6.03 -5.91
CA LEU A 86 -15.10 6.39 -5.36
C LEU A 86 -15.07 7.65 -4.47
N LEU A 87 -13.96 7.91 -3.79
CA LEU A 87 -13.81 9.01 -2.82
C LEU A 87 -12.98 10.17 -3.39
N TYR A 88 -11.98 9.86 -4.19
CA TYR A 88 -11.01 10.83 -4.71
C TYR A 88 -10.82 10.67 -6.21
N HIS A 89 -10.42 11.77 -6.84
CA HIS A 89 -9.96 11.82 -8.22
C HIS A 89 -8.45 12.05 -8.22
N PRO A 90 -7.63 10.99 -8.14
CA PRO A 90 -6.20 11.13 -8.00
C PRO A 90 -5.55 11.64 -9.29
N ALA A 91 -4.47 12.40 -9.13
CA ALA A 91 -3.55 12.78 -10.18
C ALA A 91 -2.12 12.42 -9.79
N SER A 92 -1.24 12.30 -10.78
CA SER A 92 0.20 12.40 -10.54
C SER A 92 0.73 13.71 -11.08
N ILE A 93 1.63 14.34 -10.31
CA ILE A 93 2.26 15.63 -10.63
C ILE A 93 3.73 15.38 -10.86
N GLU A 94 4.18 15.62 -12.09
CA GLU A 94 5.58 15.47 -12.44
C GLU A 94 6.18 16.83 -12.76
N LEU A 95 7.29 17.15 -12.11
CA LEU A 95 8.02 18.41 -12.29
C LEU A 95 9.35 18.17 -12.96
N ILE A 96 9.73 19.05 -13.89
CA ILE A 96 11.10 19.16 -14.38
C ILE A 96 11.71 20.45 -13.79
N LEU A 97 12.67 20.25 -12.89
CA LEU A 97 13.29 21.30 -12.09
C LEU A 97 14.81 21.20 -12.19
N GLY A 98 15.45 22.20 -12.82
CA GLY A 98 16.89 22.19 -13.03
C GLY A 98 17.42 20.95 -13.75
N GLY A 99 16.67 20.43 -14.71
CA GLY A 99 16.98 19.20 -15.46
C GLY A 99 16.75 17.89 -14.69
N ARG A 100 16.25 17.94 -13.46
CA ARG A 100 15.85 16.77 -12.65
C ARG A 100 14.34 16.62 -12.70
N LYS A 101 13.92 15.38 -12.63
CA LYS A 101 12.52 14.98 -12.59
C LYS A 101 12.14 14.58 -11.17
N VAL A 102 10.99 15.06 -10.69
CA VAL A 102 10.40 14.64 -9.42
C VAL A 102 8.91 14.42 -9.60
N LYS A 103 8.36 13.38 -8.98
CA LYS A 103 6.95 13.01 -9.10
C LYS A 103 6.28 12.93 -7.73
N PHE A 104 5.04 13.44 -7.67
CA PHE A 104 4.16 13.42 -6.50
C PHE A 104 2.83 12.78 -6.85
N GLY A 105 2.16 12.23 -5.84
CA GLY A 105 0.74 11.91 -5.87
C GLY A 105 -0.08 13.13 -5.45
N LEU A 106 -1.24 13.30 -6.04
CA LEU A 106 -2.21 14.31 -5.65
C LEU A 106 -3.60 13.69 -5.55
N ASN A 107 -4.16 13.62 -4.35
CA ASN A 107 -5.55 13.25 -4.17
C ASN A 107 -6.41 14.51 -4.18
N VAL A 108 -7.50 14.48 -4.97
CA VAL A 108 -8.46 15.57 -5.13
C VAL A 108 -9.85 15.07 -4.73
N ALA A 109 -10.43 15.65 -3.69
CA ALA A 109 -11.78 15.33 -3.26
C ALA A 109 -12.76 16.39 -3.71
N VAL A 110 -13.78 15.97 -4.47
CA VAL A 110 -14.81 16.82 -5.07
C VAL A 110 -16.10 16.76 -4.26
N THR A 111 -16.52 15.56 -3.83
CA THR A 111 -17.75 15.32 -3.08
C THR A 111 -17.59 15.64 -1.59
N ASP A 112 -18.66 15.99 -0.91
CA ASP A 112 -18.60 16.31 0.53
C ASP A 112 -18.14 15.12 1.37
N THR A 113 -18.54 13.92 0.99
CA THR A 113 -18.04 12.68 1.60
C THR A 113 -16.55 12.52 1.39
N GLY A 114 -16.08 12.65 0.14
CA GLY A 114 -14.65 12.57 -0.20
C GLY A 114 -13.82 13.62 0.54
N LYS A 115 -14.30 14.87 0.61
CA LYS A 115 -13.63 15.96 1.36
C LYS A 115 -13.48 15.64 2.83
N THR A 116 -14.53 15.11 3.46
CA THR A 116 -14.46 14.70 4.87
C THR A 116 -13.41 13.62 5.09
N TRP A 117 -13.43 12.58 4.26
CA TRP A 117 -12.44 11.51 4.32
C TRP A 117 -11.01 12.01 4.07
N LEU A 118 -10.80 12.88 3.07
CA LEU A 118 -9.45 13.36 2.75
C LEU A 118 -8.87 14.25 3.85
N ARG A 119 -9.69 15.10 4.52
CA ARG A 119 -9.25 15.88 5.69
C ARG A 119 -8.84 14.98 6.87
N GLU A 120 -9.61 13.94 7.13
CA GLU A 120 -9.28 12.95 8.17
C GLU A 120 -7.99 12.22 7.83
N GLU A 121 -7.83 11.80 6.58
CA GLU A 121 -6.63 11.11 6.09
C GLU A 121 -5.38 11.98 6.18
N ILE A 122 -5.43 13.24 5.76
CA ILE A 122 -4.32 14.19 5.89
C ILE A 122 -3.85 14.26 7.35
N SER A 123 -4.79 14.51 8.27
CA SER A 123 -4.50 14.61 9.70
C SER A 123 -3.93 13.31 10.26
N LEU A 124 -4.43 12.18 9.79
CA LEU A 124 -3.99 10.86 10.21
C LEU A 124 -2.58 10.54 9.72
N LEU A 125 -2.28 10.75 8.43
CA LEU A 125 -0.95 10.53 7.85
C LEU A 125 0.11 11.35 8.60
N GLN A 126 -0.13 12.65 8.81
CA GLN A 126 0.78 13.53 9.56
C GLN A 126 1.04 13.01 10.99
N ARG A 127 -0.02 12.56 11.68
CA ARG A 127 0.09 11.98 13.03
C ARG A 127 0.86 10.67 13.03
N LEU A 128 0.62 9.77 12.06
CA LEU A 128 1.30 8.48 11.96
C LEU A 128 2.78 8.67 11.65
N HIS A 129 3.15 9.59 10.75
CA HIS A 129 4.55 9.93 10.47
C HIS A 129 5.26 10.50 11.69
N SER A 130 4.61 11.42 12.43
CA SER A 130 5.17 11.98 13.66
C SER A 130 5.41 10.91 14.73
N LYS A 131 4.44 9.98 14.91
CA LYS A 131 4.50 8.96 15.96
C LYS A 131 5.47 7.83 15.64
N TYR A 132 5.45 7.30 14.42
CA TYR A 132 6.14 6.04 14.09
C TYR A 132 7.43 6.21 13.30
N LYS A 133 7.58 7.30 12.54
CA LYS A 133 8.76 7.56 11.68
C LYS A 133 9.13 6.38 10.79
N LEU A 134 8.13 5.68 10.25
CA LEU A 134 8.27 4.52 9.39
C LEU A 134 8.11 4.93 7.91
N PRO A 135 8.81 4.29 6.97
CA PRO A 135 8.83 4.72 5.56
C PRO A 135 7.69 4.12 4.71
N TYR A 136 6.67 3.51 5.33
CA TYR A 136 5.70 2.69 4.58
C TYR A 136 4.48 3.44 4.08
N LEU A 137 4.16 4.59 4.65
CA LEU A 137 3.08 5.48 4.23
C LEU A 137 3.62 6.67 3.44
N PRO A 138 2.83 7.28 2.54
CA PRO A 138 3.24 8.48 1.82
C PRO A 138 3.38 9.67 2.78
N GLU A 139 4.42 10.49 2.59
CA GLU A 139 4.58 11.74 3.33
C GLU A 139 3.66 12.81 2.76
N VAL A 140 2.98 13.55 3.63
CA VAL A 140 2.16 14.71 3.26
C VAL A 140 3.06 15.91 3.00
N HIS A 141 3.09 16.41 1.76
CA HIS A 141 3.90 17.57 1.39
C HIS A 141 3.13 18.87 1.46
N ILE A 142 1.94 18.91 0.84
CA ILE A 142 1.06 20.08 0.78
C ILE A 142 -0.37 19.59 0.91
N SER A 143 -1.19 20.31 1.68
CA SER A 143 -2.63 20.08 1.71
C SER A 143 -3.38 21.41 1.81
N GLY A 144 -4.59 21.46 1.29
CA GLY A 144 -5.39 22.68 1.34
C GLY A 144 -6.73 22.55 0.64
N GLU A 145 -7.48 23.64 0.67
CA GLU A 145 -8.78 23.75 0.05
C GLU A 145 -8.79 24.93 -0.93
N LEU A 146 -9.29 24.69 -2.12
CA LEU A 146 -9.42 25.71 -3.17
C LEU A 146 -10.59 25.34 -4.10
N ASN A 147 -11.36 26.32 -4.57
CA ASN A 147 -12.45 26.11 -5.52
C ASN A 147 -13.46 25.02 -5.09
N SER A 148 -13.75 24.94 -3.80
CA SER A 148 -14.59 23.89 -3.19
C SER A 148 -14.02 22.46 -3.29
N PHE A 149 -12.76 22.27 -3.61
CA PHE A 149 -12.06 20.99 -3.57
C PHE A 149 -11.11 20.92 -2.38
N VAL A 150 -10.83 19.71 -1.93
CA VAL A 150 -9.77 19.43 -0.95
C VAL A 150 -8.66 18.70 -1.67
N PHE A 151 -7.42 19.10 -1.40
CA PHE A 151 -6.22 18.59 -2.04
C PHE A 151 -5.25 18.02 -1.02
N LEU A 152 -4.59 16.92 -1.39
CA LEU A 152 -3.47 16.32 -0.69
C LEU A 152 -2.35 15.99 -1.68
N LEU A 153 -1.24 16.73 -1.63
CA LEU A 153 -0.01 16.40 -2.35
C LEU A 153 0.88 15.56 -1.43
N GLU A 154 1.23 14.38 -1.90
CA GLU A 154 1.94 13.37 -1.12
C GLU A 154 2.99 12.65 -1.95
N ASP A 155 3.72 11.72 -1.33
CA ASP A 155 4.69 10.91 -2.05
C ASP A 155 4.04 10.10 -3.17
N TRP A 156 4.69 10.10 -4.33
CA TRP A 156 4.49 9.09 -5.35
C TRP A 156 5.55 7.99 -5.18
N PHE A 157 5.11 6.77 -5.00
CA PHE A 157 5.99 5.60 -4.90
C PHE A 157 6.41 5.12 -6.30
N GLU A 158 7.57 5.56 -6.75
CA GLU A 158 8.05 5.32 -8.12
C GLU A 158 8.49 3.86 -8.33
N GLY A 159 7.97 3.22 -9.37
CA GLY A 159 8.24 1.81 -9.68
C GLY A 159 7.45 0.80 -8.85
N TYR A 160 6.52 1.27 -8.03
CA TYR A 160 5.55 0.41 -7.33
C TYR A 160 4.30 0.22 -8.17
N HIS A 161 3.69 -0.95 -8.03
CA HIS A 161 2.55 -1.39 -8.83
C HIS A 161 1.50 -2.06 -7.94
N GLU A 162 0.24 -1.95 -8.32
CA GLU A 162 -0.86 -2.69 -7.71
C GLU A 162 -0.75 -4.18 -8.03
N PHE A 163 -1.27 -5.02 -7.15
CA PHE A 163 -1.37 -6.45 -7.35
C PHE A 163 -2.78 -6.94 -7.02
N HIS A 164 -3.21 -7.99 -7.70
CA HIS A 164 -4.54 -8.58 -7.53
C HIS A 164 -4.48 -10.10 -7.62
N LEU A 165 -5.46 -10.73 -7.00
CA LEU A 165 -5.73 -12.15 -7.27
C LEU A 165 -6.53 -12.28 -8.56
N THR A 166 -6.17 -13.25 -9.38
CA THR A 166 -6.85 -13.64 -10.61
C THR A 166 -6.96 -15.14 -10.71
N CYS A 167 -7.68 -15.64 -11.69
CA CYS A 167 -7.74 -17.06 -12.02
C CYS A 167 -7.25 -17.28 -13.45
N ASP A 168 -6.46 -18.34 -13.67
CA ASP A 168 -6.10 -18.77 -15.01
C ASP A 168 -7.27 -19.51 -15.71
N GLU A 169 -7.02 -19.97 -16.93
CA GLU A 169 -8.00 -20.70 -17.74
C GLU A 169 -8.47 -22.01 -17.06
N GLU A 170 -7.63 -22.60 -16.21
CA GLU A 170 -7.97 -23.79 -15.42
C GLU A 170 -8.63 -23.44 -14.07
N ARG A 171 -8.99 -22.17 -13.86
CA ARG A 171 -9.55 -21.62 -12.61
C ARG A 171 -8.60 -21.74 -11.40
N LYS A 172 -7.30 -21.89 -11.64
CA LYS A 172 -6.31 -21.85 -10.57
C LYS A 172 -6.00 -20.40 -10.20
N GLN A 173 -6.10 -20.10 -8.91
CA GLN A 173 -5.82 -18.78 -8.40
C GLN A 173 -4.34 -18.42 -8.55
N LYS A 174 -4.07 -17.23 -9.06
CA LYS A 174 -2.76 -16.62 -9.21
C LYS A 174 -2.77 -15.20 -8.65
N MET A 175 -1.60 -14.71 -8.28
CA MET A 175 -1.40 -13.29 -7.99
C MET A 175 -0.73 -12.64 -9.20
N GLN A 176 -1.24 -11.48 -9.60
CA GLN A 176 -0.72 -10.70 -10.71
C GLN A 176 -0.32 -9.31 -10.23
N LEU A 177 0.80 -8.82 -10.74
CA LEU A 177 1.25 -7.44 -10.60
C LEU A 177 0.89 -6.69 -11.87
N TRP A 178 0.14 -5.59 -11.76
CA TRP A 178 -0.19 -4.77 -12.90
C TRP A 178 0.88 -3.69 -13.14
N LYS A 179 1.53 -3.75 -14.30
CA LYS A 179 2.54 -2.78 -14.71
C LYS A 179 1.98 -1.88 -15.79
N PHE A 180 1.82 -0.60 -15.48
CA PHE A 180 1.37 0.41 -16.42
C PHE A 180 2.16 0.33 -17.74
N GLY A 181 1.48 0.31 -18.89
CA GLY A 181 2.06 0.27 -20.23
C GLY A 181 2.73 -1.05 -20.63
N THR A 182 2.80 -2.05 -19.74
CA THR A 182 3.42 -3.37 -20.03
C THR A 182 2.51 -4.56 -19.76
N GLY A 183 1.37 -4.34 -19.07
CA GLY A 183 0.39 -5.37 -18.75
C GLY A 183 0.68 -6.11 -17.44
N TYR A 184 0.23 -7.36 -17.35
CA TYR A 184 0.26 -8.15 -16.12
C TYR A 184 1.48 -9.06 -16.03
N LEU A 185 2.06 -9.14 -14.83
CA LEU A 185 3.11 -10.10 -14.49
C LEU A 185 2.57 -11.08 -13.46
N ASN A 186 2.54 -12.38 -13.79
CA ASN A 186 2.20 -13.43 -12.83
C ASN A 186 3.30 -13.58 -11.78
N LEU A 187 2.89 -13.64 -10.51
CA LEU A 187 3.77 -13.86 -9.39
C LEU A 187 3.76 -15.33 -8.96
N THR A 188 4.89 -15.82 -8.44
CA THR A 188 4.98 -17.12 -7.81
C THR A 188 4.34 -17.11 -6.42
N ASP A 189 3.98 -18.27 -5.88
CA ASP A 189 3.46 -18.38 -4.51
C ASP A 189 4.47 -17.88 -3.48
N THR A 190 5.79 -18.04 -3.72
CA THR A 190 6.85 -17.47 -2.86
C THR A 190 6.84 -15.95 -2.86
N GLN A 191 6.64 -15.33 -4.03
CA GLN A 191 6.54 -13.87 -4.13
C GLN A 191 5.25 -13.36 -3.48
N GLY A 192 4.13 -14.05 -3.67
CA GLY A 192 2.88 -13.76 -2.98
C GLY A 192 3.00 -13.89 -1.46
N PHE A 193 3.69 -14.92 -0.98
CA PHE A 193 4.01 -15.08 0.44
C PHE A 193 4.76 -13.86 0.98
N GLU A 194 5.80 -13.41 0.29
CA GLU A 194 6.61 -12.28 0.72
C GLU A 194 5.80 -10.97 0.77
N ILE A 195 4.89 -10.75 -0.20
CA ILE A 195 3.99 -9.59 -0.22
C ILE A 195 3.08 -9.61 1.02
N TYR A 196 2.40 -10.72 1.30
CA TYR A 196 1.52 -10.83 2.47
C TYR A 196 2.29 -10.72 3.79
N ARG A 197 3.51 -11.27 3.85
CA ARG A 197 4.37 -11.16 5.02
C ARG A 197 4.72 -9.70 5.32
N GLN A 198 5.13 -8.93 4.29
CA GLN A 198 5.44 -7.52 4.47
C GLN A 198 4.19 -6.68 4.78
N ALA A 199 3.06 -6.92 4.13
CA ALA A 199 1.80 -6.23 4.41
C ALA A 199 1.37 -6.43 5.87
N SER A 200 1.42 -7.67 6.36
CA SER A 200 1.14 -8.00 7.76
C SER A 200 2.11 -7.30 8.72
N LYS A 201 3.41 -7.33 8.41
CA LYS A 201 4.45 -6.63 9.17
C LYS A 201 4.19 -5.14 9.25
N ILE A 202 3.88 -4.49 8.13
CA ILE A 202 3.61 -3.04 8.06
C ILE A 202 2.42 -2.69 8.94
N LEU A 203 1.28 -3.37 8.79
CA LEU A 203 0.09 -3.10 9.59
C LEU A 203 0.35 -3.30 11.09
N THR A 204 1.13 -4.33 11.45
CA THR A 204 1.50 -4.58 12.84
C THR A 204 2.45 -3.51 13.39
N LEU A 205 3.37 -2.98 12.59
CA LEU A 205 4.24 -1.87 13.00
C LEU A 205 3.45 -0.61 13.34
N TYR A 206 2.32 -0.37 12.66
CA TYR A 206 1.42 0.75 12.97
C TYR A 206 0.38 0.44 14.06
N TYR A 207 0.28 -0.79 14.56
CA TYR A 207 -0.61 -1.10 15.70
C TYR A 207 -0.18 -0.32 16.95
N ASP A 208 -1.12 0.33 17.63
CA ASP A 208 -0.89 1.08 18.88
C ASP A 208 -1.24 0.21 20.10
N PRO A 209 -0.26 -0.31 20.83
CA PRO A 209 -0.54 -1.17 21.98
C PRO A 209 -1.10 -0.45 23.21
N GLU A 210 -1.08 0.90 23.24
CA GLU A 210 -1.61 1.69 24.35
C GLU A 210 -3.09 2.03 24.16
N ASN A 211 -3.47 2.33 22.89
CA ASN A 211 -4.84 2.72 22.56
C ASN A 211 -5.55 1.68 21.68
N PHE A 212 -4.87 0.57 21.33
CA PHE A 212 -5.35 -0.52 20.48
C PHE A 212 -5.76 -0.09 19.07
N ASN A 213 -5.31 1.10 18.65
CA ASN A 213 -5.60 1.61 17.32
C ASN A 213 -4.76 0.87 16.26
N TYR A 214 -5.36 0.70 15.10
CA TYR A 214 -4.69 0.18 13.93
C TYR A 214 -5.29 0.77 12.65
N ILE A 215 -4.55 0.66 11.53
CA ILE A 215 -5.00 1.16 10.24
C ILE A 215 -6.10 0.23 9.72
N TYR A 216 -7.31 0.77 9.47
CA TYR A 216 -8.46 0.06 8.92
C TYR A 216 -9.52 1.08 8.44
N PRO A 217 -10.32 0.83 7.37
CA PRO A 217 -10.22 -0.31 6.47
C PRO A 217 -9.05 -0.20 5.48
N TRP A 218 -8.56 -1.34 5.04
CA TRP A 218 -7.63 -1.49 3.94
C TRP A 218 -8.05 -2.70 3.09
N HIS A 219 -7.65 -2.72 1.80
CA HIS A 219 -8.01 -3.81 0.91
C HIS A 219 -6.95 -3.96 -0.19
N HIS A 220 -6.51 -5.17 -0.47
CA HIS A 220 -5.55 -5.42 -1.55
C HIS A 220 -6.08 -4.95 -2.90
N ALA A 221 -7.33 -5.29 -3.20
CA ALA A 221 -8.01 -4.92 -4.44
C ALA A 221 -8.23 -3.41 -4.65
N ALA A 222 -8.14 -2.61 -3.58
CA ALA A 222 -8.29 -1.17 -3.68
C ALA A 222 -6.97 -0.43 -3.99
N GLY A 223 -5.87 -1.15 -4.22
CA GLY A 223 -4.55 -0.56 -4.41
C GLY A 223 -3.98 0.06 -3.13
N ASP A 224 -4.52 -0.30 -1.94
CA ASP A 224 -4.02 0.21 -0.67
C ASP A 224 -2.59 -0.28 -0.39
N PHE A 225 -2.23 -1.46 -0.94
CA PHE A 225 -0.86 -1.95 -0.95
C PHE A 225 -0.32 -1.98 -2.37
N ILE A 226 0.92 -1.53 -2.52
CA ILE A 226 1.67 -1.54 -3.76
C ILE A 226 3.03 -2.21 -3.57
N VAL A 227 3.55 -2.77 -4.65
CA VAL A 227 4.74 -3.61 -4.63
C VAL A 227 5.75 -3.15 -5.65
N LYS A 228 7.01 -3.07 -5.25
CA LYS A 228 8.16 -2.89 -6.13
C LYS A 228 8.99 -4.17 -6.14
N MET A 229 9.34 -4.62 -7.34
CA MET A 229 10.23 -5.76 -7.55
C MET A 229 11.54 -5.28 -8.16
N GLU A 230 12.60 -5.31 -7.39
CA GLU A 230 13.93 -4.95 -7.86
C GLU A 230 14.71 -6.20 -8.30
N HIS A 231 15.42 -6.09 -9.40
CA HIS A 231 16.45 -7.07 -9.74
C HIS A 231 17.69 -6.76 -8.90
N GLU A 232 18.24 -7.72 -8.18
CA GLU A 232 19.60 -7.57 -7.67
C GLU A 232 20.51 -7.24 -8.84
N LYS A 233 21.14 -6.07 -8.79
CA LYS A 233 22.26 -5.77 -9.68
C LYS A 233 23.35 -6.74 -9.28
N ASN A 234 23.65 -7.74 -10.12
CA ASN A 234 24.84 -8.56 -9.92
C ASN A 234 26.02 -7.61 -9.64
N PRO A 235 26.77 -7.82 -8.54
CA PRO A 235 27.98 -7.04 -8.34
C PRO A 235 28.84 -7.17 -9.61
N PRO A 236 29.46 -6.07 -10.07
CA PRO A 236 30.31 -6.13 -11.26
C PRO A 236 31.31 -7.24 -11.07
N LEU A 237 31.36 -8.16 -12.06
CA LEU A 237 32.37 -9.21 -12.08
C LEU A 237 33.74 -8.56 -11.87
N PRO A 238 34.58 -9.09 -10.97
CA PRO A 238 35.92 -8.56 -10.79
C PRO A 238 36.64 -8.53 -12.12
N PRO A 239 37.43 -7.47 -12.42
CA PRO A 239 38.12 -7.37 -13.70
C PRO A 239 38.98 -8.60 -13.90
N PHE A 240 38.84 -9.26 -15.05
CA PHE A 240 39.66 -10.40 -15.43
C PHE A 240 41.14 -10.01 -15.35
N SER A 241 41.86 -10.56 -14.38
CA SER A 241 43.32 -10.53 -14.39
C SER A 241 43.79 -11.38 -15.54
N LYS A 242 44.38 -10.76 -16.56
CA LYS A 242 45.13 -11.47 -17.62
C LYS A 242 46.36 -12.15 -17.00
N GLY A 243 46.32 -13.44 -16.87
CA GLY A 243 47.45 -14.22 -16.40
C GLY A 243 47.17 -15.72 -16.49
N GLY A 244 47.61 -16.31 -17.54
CA GLY A 244 48.18 -17.64 -17.90
C GLY A 244 47.57 -18.92 -17.28
N ASP A 245 47.32 -19.79 -18.25
CA ASP A 245 47.39 -21.26 -18.24
C ASP A 245 46.08 -22.06 -18.09
N THR A 246 45.85 -22.65 -19.23
CA THR A 246 45.01 -23.75 -19.65
C THR A 246 44.81 -24.87 -18.61
N LYS A 247 43.57 -25.11 -18.19
CA LYS A 247 42.92 -26.43 -18.09
C LYS A 247 41.42 -26.21 -18.04
N SER A 248 40.72 -26.66 -19.06
CA SER A 248 39.26 -26.69 -19.15
C SER A 248 38.67 -27.61 -18.04
N PRO A 249 37.74 -27.14 -17.23
CA PRO A 249 36.86 -28.04 -16.51
C PRO A 249 35.64 -28.34 -17.37
N THR A 250 35.38 -29.61 -17.53
CA THR A 250 34.21 -30.22 -18.16
C THR A 250 32.92 -29.63 -17.64
N LEU A 251 32.07 -29.19 -18.56
CA LEU A 251 30.69 -28.78 -18.30
C LEU A 251 29.91 -29.98 -17.77
N ALA A 252 29.62 -29.98 -16.48
CA ALA A 252 28.54 -30.76 -15.92
C ALA A 252 27.22 -30.04 -16.25
N LYS A 253 26.40 -30.64 -17.11
CA LYS A 253 25.01 -30.28 -17.32
C LYS A 253 24.25 -30.52 -16.02
N GLY A 254 23.95 -29.45 -15.32
CA GLY A 254 22.98 -29.42 -14.25
C GLY A 254 22.04 -28.25 -14.52
N ASP A 255 20.86 -28.55 -14.98
CA ASP A 255 19.72 -27.61 -15.04
C ASP A 255 19.39 -27.17 -13.60
N SER A 256 19.91 -26.03 -13.21
CA SER A 256 19.38 -25.25 -12.10
C SER A 256 19.30 -23.82 -12.61
N GLY A 257 18.13 -23.46 -13.14
CA GLY A 257 17.77 -22.08 -13.39
C GLY A 257 17.94 -21.31 -12.10
N GLY A 258 19.04 -20.57 -11.98
CA GLY A 258 19.28 -19.67 -10.88
C GLY A 258 18.19 -18.61 -10.88
N PHE A 259 17.24 -18.73 -9.95
CA PHE A 259 16.30 -17.66 -9.63
C PHE A 259 17.15 -16.52 -9.05
N SER A 260 17.34 -15.48 -9.83
CA SER A 260 17.75 -14.17 -9.31
C SER A 260 16.71 -13.77 -8.27
N ASP A 261 17.08 -13.76 -6.99
CA ASP A 261 16.22 -13.29 -5.91
C ASP A 261 15.90 -11.82 -6.17
N LYS A 262 14.68 -11.59 -6.69
CA LYS A 262 14.16 -10.24 -6.81
C LYS A 262 13.76 -9.79 -5.42
N THR A 263 14.36 -8.72 -4.92
CA THR A 263 13.91 -8.10 -3.69
C THR A 263 12.52 -7.51 -3.89
N ILE A 264 11.61 -7.82 -2.98
CA ILE A 264 10.24 -7.32 -2.95
C ILE A 264 10.16 -6.25 -1.87
N ASP A 265 9.65 -5.07 -2.21
CA ASP A 265 9.35 -4.01 -1.24
C ASP A 265 7.87 -3.63 -1.35
N VAL A 266 7.18 -3.58 -0.20
CA VAL A 266 5.75 -3.29 -0.09
C VAL A 266 5.55 -1.95 0.59
N ARG A 267 4.61 -1.14 0.08
CA ARG A 267 4.18 0.13 0.67
C ARG A 267 2.66 0.14 0.85
N LEU A 268 2.21 0.97 1.77
CA LEU A 268 0.80 1.26 2.00
C LEU A 268 0.52 2.68 1.47
N THR A 269 -0.45 2.82 0.59
CA THR A 269 -0.73 4.08 -0.10
C THR A 269 -1.64 5.02 0.69
N THR A 270 -2.36 4.51 1.68
CA THR A 270 -3.42 5.25 2.39
C THR A 270 -3.57 4.78 3.82
N ALA A 271 -4.07 5.65 4.68
CA ALA A 271 -4.51 5.32 6.04
C ALA A 271 -5.83 6.06 6.32
N ARG A 272 -6.97 5.42 6.03
CA ARG A 272 -8.29 6.08 6.11
C ARG A 272 -8.78 6.28 7.53
N ARG A 273 -8.55 5.32 8.41
CA ARG A 273 -8.94 5.38 9.83
C ARG A 273 -7.89 4.72 10.70
N TYR A 274 -7.85 5.17 11.95
CA TYR A 274 -6.93 4.64 12.96
C TYR A 274 -7.65 4.59 14.30
N ARG A 275 -8.24 3.43 14.62
CA ARG A 275 -9.10 3.21 15.77
C ARG A 275 -9.02 1.76 16.25
N PRO A 276 -9.49 1.47 17.50
CA PRO A 276 -9.60 0.11 17.97
C PRO A 276 -10.53 -0.74 17.11
N LEU A 277 -10.26 -2.03 17.03
CA LEU A 277 -11.05 -3.02 16.30
C LEU A 277 -12.45 -3.17 16.89
N LEU A 278 -12.49 -3.33 18.20
CA LEU A 278 -13.70 -3.50 18.99
C LEU A 278 -13.81 -2.31 19.95
N ASP A 279 -15.02 -1.93 20.29
CA ASP A 279 -15.27 -0.85 21.26
C ASP A 279 -14.99 -1.37 22.68
N PHE A 280 -13.74 -1.37 23.00
CA PHE A 280 -13.26 -1.80 24.30
C PHE A 280 -13.36 -0.62 25.28
N GLN A 281 -14.12 -0.75 26.35
CA GLN A 281 -14.04 0.23 27.43
C GLN A 281 -12.62 0.21 28.04
N LYS A 282 -11.90 1.32 27.87
CA LYS A 282 -10.44 1.47 28.04
C LYS A 282 -9.84 0.94 29.35
N ASN A 283 -10.64 0.75 30.40
CA ASN A 283 -10.16 0.40 31.74
C ASN A 283 -10.29 -1.09 32.12
N GLU A 284 -10.81 -1.93 31.23
CA GLU A 284 -11.16 -3.31 31.61
C GLU A 284 -10.48 -4.38 30.74
N ILE A 285 -9.68 -4.02 29.73
CA ILE A 285 -9.12 -5.00 28.79
C ILE A 285 -7.65 -5.22 29.04
N ASN A 286 -7.30 -6.50 29.15
CA ASN A 286 -5.92 -6.92 29.04
C ASN A 286 -5.38 -6.60 27.64
N PRO A 287 -4.33 -5.78 27.50
CA PRO A 287 -3.73 -5.41 26.21
C PRO A 287 -3.35 -6.60 25.33
N LEU A 288 -3.06 -7.76 25.91
CA LEU A 288 -2.75 -8.98 25.15
C LEU A 288 -3.99 -9.52 24.44
N PHE A 289 -5.20 -9.39 24.98
CA PHE A 289 -6.43 -9.76 24.29
C PHE A 289 -6.75 -8.81 23.14
N ALA A 290 -6.54 -7.50 23.30
CA ALA A 290 -6.71 -6.56 22.21
C ALA A 290 -5.75 -6.86 21.06
N LEU A 291 -4.48 -7.18 21.37
CA LEU A 291 -3.48 -7.60 20.38
C LEU A 291 -3.86 -8.95 19.73
N PHE A 292 -4.42 -9.88 20.49
CA PHE A 292 -4.90 -11.17 20.00
C PHE A 292 -6.03 -10.99 18.97
N TYR A 293 -7.03 -10.16 19.26
CA TYR A 293 -8.10 -9.88 18.31
C TYR A 293 -7.61 -9.12 17.08
N PHE A 294 -6.66 -8.21 17.23
CA PHE A 294 -5.99 -7.60 16.08
C PHE A 294 -5.30 -8.65 15.21
N PHE A 295 -4.58 -9.60 15.81
CA PHE A 295 -3.91 -10.68 15.08
C PHE A 295 -4.91 -11.60 14.38
N LEU A 296 -6.01 -11.98 15.01
CA LEU A 296 -7.06 -12.79 14.39
C LEU A 296 -7.67 -12.05 13.18
N HIS A 297 -8.03 -10.78 13.37
CA HIS A 297 -8.58 -9.95 12.29
C HIS A 297 -7.58 -9.80 11.14
N LEU A 298 -6.32 -9.51 11.44
CA LEU A 298 -5.25 -9.38 10.46
C LEU A 298 -5.12 -10.65 9.62
N SER A 299 -5.06 -11.82 10.26
CA SER A 299 -4.94 -13.11 9.58
C SER A 299 -6.14 -13.42 8.67
N LEU A 300 -7.35 -13.09 9.14
CA LEU A 300 -8.59 -13.28 8.41
C LEU A 300 -8.69 -12.33 7.21
N HIS A 301 -8.47 -11.03 7.45
CA HIS A 301 -8.62 -10.00 6.43
C HIS A 301 -7.56 -10.11 5.32
N MET A 302 -6.37 -10.66 5.64
CA MET A 302 -5.31 -10.97 4.68
C MET A 302 -5.74 -12.02 3.62
N ARG A 303 -6.80 -12.78 3.90
CA ARG A 303 -7.38 -13.79 2.98
C ARG A 303 -8.38 -13.19 1.98
N LEU A 304 -8.88 -11.99 2.26
CA LEU A 304 -9.94 -11.36 1.47
C LEU A 304 -9.34 -10.52 0.36
N ASP A 305 -9.76 -10.78 -0.86
CA ASP A 305 -9.42 -9.98 -2.04
C ASP A 305 -10.59 -9.99 -3.04
N LYS A 306 -10.46 -9.29 -4.15
CA LYS A 306 -11.40 -9.33 -5.27
C LYS A 306 -10.68 -9.77 -6.53
N ILE A 307 -11.30 -10.65 -7.31
CA ILE A 307 -10.76 -11.06 -8.60
C ILE A 307 -10.53 -9.80 -9.45
N ASP A 308 -9.33 -9.69 -10.01
CA ASP A 308 -8.91 -8.59 -10.87
C ASP A 308 -9.17 -7.19 -10.26
N GLY A 309 -9.17 -7.11 -8.93
CA GLY A 309 -9.37 -5.87 -8.17
C GLY A 309 -10.81 -5.35 -8.08
N VAL A 310 -11.73 -5.83 -8.91
CA VAL A 310 -13.11 -5.32 -9.01
C VAL A 310 -14.19 -6.40 -9.04
N GLY A 311 -13.81 -7.66 -9.22
CA GLY A 311 -14.73 -8.80 -9.34
C GLY A 311 -15.35 -9.28 -8.03
N GLU A 312 -15.69 -10.57 -7.99
CA GLU A 312 -16.21 -11.21 -6.79
C GLU A 312 -15.14 -11.32 -5.70
N VAL A 313 -15.61 -11.35 -4.44
CA VAL A 313 -14.75 -11.59 -3.29
C VAL A 313 -14.19 -13.00 -3.37
N VAL A 314 -12.88 -13.11 -3.20
CA VAL A 314 -12.15 -14.38 -3.23
C VAL A 314 -11.34 -14.59 -1.98
N TRP A 315 -11.08 -15.86 -1.70
CA TRP A 315 -10.29 -16.31 -0.57
C TRP A 315 -8.88 -16.69 -1.01
N ALA A 316 -7.86 -15.98 -0.54
CA ALA A 316 -6.47 -16.23 -0.90
C ALA A 316 -5.98 -17.61 -0.43
N LYS A 317 -4.97 -18.16 -1.09
CA LYS A 317 -4.35 -19.45 -0.74
C LYS A 317 -3.78 -19.46 0.69
N ASP A 318 -3.59 -20.66 1.23
CA ASP A 318 -3.15 -20.90 2.62
C ASP A 318 -1.81 -20.25 2.99
N TYR A 319 -0.91 -20.05 2.02
CA TYR A 319 0.36 -19.38 2.29
C TYR A 319 0.18 -17.94 2.81
N SER A 320 -0.96 -17.29 2.55
CA SER A 320 -1.24 -15.94 3.08
C SER A 320 -1.38 -15.93 4.60
N VAL A 321 -1.87 -17.03 5.21
CA VAL A 321 -1.92 -17.19 6.67
C VAL A 321 -0.52 -17.34 7.26
N ASP A 322 0.30 -18.24 6.67
CA ASP A 322 1.68 -18.44 7.11
C ASP A 322 2.48 -17.13 7.01
N ALA A 323 2.26 -16.38 5.94
CA ALA A 323 2.88 -15.09 5.72
C ALA A 323 2.42 -14.04 6.73
N ALA A 324 1.10 -13.98 7.00
CA ALA A 324 0.53 -13.06 7.98
C ALA A 324 1.08 -13.31 9.38
N VAL A 325 1.14 -14.57 9.82
CA VAL A 325 1.73 -14.96 11.11
C VAL A 325 3.19 -14.55 11.19
N GLN A 326 3.98 -14.85 10.15
CA GLN A 326 5.39 -14.48 10.13
C GLN A 326 5.61 -12.98 10.20
N GLY A 327 4.92 -12.20 9.35
CA GLY A 327 5.05 -10.75 9.31
C GLY A 327 4.64 -10.09 10.63
N PHE A 328 3.55 -10.58 11.24
CA PHE A 328 3.10 -10.15 12.56
C PHE A 328 4.17 -10.38 13.64
N LEU A 329 4.71 -11.59 13.73
CA LEU A 329 5.73 -11.93 14.74
C LEU A 329 7.04 -11.16 14.53
N GLU A 330 7.46 -10.96 13.28
CA GLU A 330 8.64 -10.13 12.97
C GLU A 330 8.45 -8.68 13.43
N ALA A 331 7.26 -8.09 13.21
CA ALA A 331 6.97 -6.73 13.65
C ALA A 331 6.94 -6.63 15.19
N LEU A 332 6.36 -7.59 15.88
CA LEU A 332 6.31 -7.60 17.34
C LEU A 332 7.69 -7.64 17.96
N ARG A 333 8.59 -8.47 17.43
CA ARG A 333 9.99 -8.57 17.91
C ARG A 333 10.74 -7.23 17.75
N GLY A 334 10.42 -6.46 16.71
CA GLY A 334 11.03 -5.15 16.44
C GLY A 334 10.38 -3.97 17.17
N LYS A 335 9.24 -4.15 17.87
CA LYS A 335 8.54 -3.04 18.52
C LYS A 335 9.15 -2.68 19.88
N ASN A 336 9.46 -1.40 20.07
CA ASN A 336 9.97 -0.85 21.31
C ASN A 336 9.07 -1.14 22.54
N TYR A 337 7.76 -1.26 22.31
CA TYR A 337 6.83 -1.60 23.39
C TYR A 337 7.17 -2.90 24.10
N PHE A 338 7.49 -3.95 23.35
CA PHE A 338 7.92 -5.23 23.95
C PHE A 338 9.39 -5.18 24.41
N ASN A 339 10.23 -4.33 23.81
CA ASN A 339 11.60 -4.14 24.29
C ASN A 339 11.64 -3.51 25.69
N ASN A 340 10.67 -2.62 26.01
CA ASN A 340 10.51 -2.05 27.35
C ASN A 340 9.87 -3.03 28.35
N TYR A 341 9.17 -4.07 27.87
CA TYR A 341 8.49 -5.09 28.66
C TYR A 341 8.69 -6.48 28.00
N PRO A 342 9.91 -7.05 28.01
CA PRO A 342 10.23 -8.30 27.33
C PRO A 342 9.32 -9.48 27.75
N SER A 343 8.93 -9.53 29.03
CA SER A 343 8.00 -10.56 29.54
C SER A 343 6.66 -10.57 28.80
N ARG A 344 6.17 -9.44 28.33
CA ARG A 344 4.88 -9.37 27.61
C ARG A 344 4.92 -10.00 26.23
N TYR A 345 6.08 -10.02 25.56
CA TYR A 345 6.20 -10.77 24.32
C TYR A 345 6.04 -12.27 24.58
N GLU A 346 6.74 -12.81 25.57
CA GLU A 346 6.64 -14.23 25.94
C GLU A 346 5.23 -14.57 26.47
N GLU A 347 4.65 -13.71 27.30
CA GLU A 347 3.26 -13.87 27.77
C GLU A 347 2.27 -13.94 26.59
N PHE A 348 2.47 -13.14 25.54
CA PHE A 348 1.64 -13.19 24.34
C PHE A 348 1.85 -14.46 23.53
N ILE A 349 3.10 -14.92 23.41
CA ILE A 349 3.43 -16.19 22.74
C ILE A 349 2.80 -17.35 23.50
N ASP A 350 2.90 -17.37 24.83
CA ASP A 350 2.29 -18.39 25.68
C ASP A 350 0.75 -18.36 25.58
N LEU A 351 0.15 -17.16 25.51
CA LEU A 351 -1.27 -17.01 25.23
C LEU A 351 -1.65 -17.65 23.89
N LEU A 352 -0.92 -17.38 22.81
CA LEU A 352 -1.21 -17.97 21.50
C LEU A 352 -1.09 -19.49 21.51
N ARG A 353 -0.11 -20.03 22.22
CA ARG A 353 0.10 -21.48 22.36
C ARG A 353 -0.95 -22.18 23.21
N SER A 354 -1.55 -21.46 24.15
CA SER A 354 -2.51 -22.02 25.09
C SER A 354 -3.87 -22.35 24.48
N PHE A 355 -4.21 -21.73 23.33
CA PHE A 355 -5.50 -22.00 22.66
C PHE A 355 -5.54 -23.41 22.09
N THR A 356 -6.63 -24.11 22.36
CA THR A 356 -7.05 -25.26 21.56
C THR A 356 -7.62 -24.81 20.23
N LEU A 357 -7.72 -25.74 19.27
CA LEU A 357 -8.34 -25.44 17.98
C LEU A 357 -9.79 -24.93 18.14
N ASP A 358 -10.57 -25.54 19.01
CA ASP A 358 -11.97 -25.17 19.22
C ASP A 358 -12.12 -23.79 19.87
N GLU A 359 -11.27 -23.45 20.84
CA GLU A 359 -11.22 -22.11 21.44
C GLU A 359 -10.83 -21.06 20.39
N LEU A 360 -9.84 -21.38 19.54
CA LEU A 360 -9.43 -20.47 18.46
C LEU A 360 -10.57 -20.24 17.46
N LYS A 361 -11.33 -21.29 17.08
CA LYS A 361 -12.51 -21.17 16.20
C LYS A 361 -13.56 -20.25 16.81
N VAL A 362 -13.90 -20.44 18.08
CA VAL A 362 -14.89 -19.61 18.77
C VAL A 362 -14.43 -18.15 18.89
N SER A 363 -13.12 -17.91 19.01
CA SER A 363 -12.55 -16.56 19.15
C SER A 363 -12.77 -15.68 17.91
N PHE A 364 -13.11 -16.24 16.76
CA PHE A 364 -13.45 -15.46 15.57
C PHE A 364 -14.87 -14.85 15.61
N ASN A 365 -15.79 -15.37 16.43
CA ASN A 365 -17.19 -14.93 16.43
C ASN A 365 -17.38 -13.41 16.60
N PRO A 366 -16.71 -12.72 17.54
CA PRO A 366 -16.84 -11.26 17.68
C PRO A 366 -16.36 -10.48 16.45
N LEU A 367 -15.51 -11.07 15.62
CA LEU A 367 -15.00 -10.44 14.40
C LEU A 367 -16.00 -10.51 13.25
N LEU A 368 -16.89 -11.50 13.22
CA LEU A 368 -17.88 -11.67 12.15
C LEU A 368 -18.85 -10.48 12.08
N ASP A 369 -19.14 -9.85 13.22
CA ASP A 369 -20.01 -8.68 13.28
C ASP A 369 -19.44 -7.49 12.50
N LEU A 370 -18.10 -7.41 12.35
CA LEU A 370 -17.44 -6.37 11.54
C LEU A 370 -17.77 -6.49 10.05
N TYR A 371 -18.13 -7.70 9.62
CA TYR A 371 -18.44 -8.01 8.23
C TYR A 371 -19.96 -8.10 7.96
N ALA A 372 -20.80 -7.82 8.98
CA ALA A 372 -22.24 -7.86 8.84
C ALA A 372 -22.72 -6.94 7.70
N GLY A 373 -23.52 -7.49 6.79
CA GLY A 373 -24.04 -6.76 5.61
C GLY A 373 -23.04 -6.56 4.47
N THR A 374 -21.79 -7.04 4.60
CA THR A 374 -20.79 -7.00 3.52
C THR A 374 -20.86 -8.26 2.62
N LYS A 375 -20.28 -8.15 1.42
CA LYS A 375 -20.11 -9.30 0.51
C LYS A 375 -19.03 -10.29 1.00
N ASP A 376 -18.22 -9.90 1.98
CA ASP A 376 -17.15 -10.71 2.54
C ASP A 376 -17.68 -11.79 3.49
N LEU A 377 -18.74 -11.47 4.25
CA LEU A 377 -19.27 -12.38 5.27
C LEU A 377 -19.61 -13.79 4.78
N PRO A 378 -20.30 -13.99 3.62
CA PRO A 378 -20.55 -15.33 3.10
C PRO A 378 -19.27 -16.09 2.77
N VAL A 379 -18.26 -15.41 2.21
CA VAL A 379 -16.97 -16.02 1.85
C VAL A 379 -16.21 -16.43 3.11
N ILE A 380 -16.22 -15.58 4.14
CA ILE A 380 -15.65 -15.89 5.45
C ILE A 380 -16.34 -17.12 6.04
N GLY A 381 -17.67 -17.12 6.10
CA GLY A 381 -18.44 -18.22 6.68
C GLY A 381 -18.14 -19.59 6.05
N MET A 382 -17.95 -19.64 4.72
CA MET A 382 -17.59 -20.86 4.01
C MET A 382 -16.18 -21.38 4.31
N ASN A 383 -15.27 -20.51 4.75
CA ASN A 383 -13.85 -20.83 4.90
C ASN A 383 -13.32 -20.75 6.32
N LEU A 384 -14.13 -20.28 7.29
CA LEU A 384 -13.67 -19.93 8.64
C LEU A 384 -13.06 -21.12 9.39
N ASP A 385 -13.69 -22.27 9.35
CA ASP A 385 -13.18 -23.47 10.03
C ASP A 385 -11.81 -23.88 9.52
N LYS A 386 -11.64 -23.93 8.19
CA LYS A 386 -10.36 -24.24 7.56
C LYS A 386 -9.31 -23.17 7.84
N HIS A 387 -9.73 -21.90 7.90
CA HIS A 387 -8.84 -20.80 8.26
C HIS A 387 -8.33 -20.94 9.69
N ALA A 388 -9.22 -21.22 10.64
CA ALA A 388 -8.83 -21.42 12.04
C ALA A 388 -7.90 -22.63 12.21
N GLU A 389 -8.17 -23.74 11.51
CA GLU A 389 -7.27 -24.90 11.47
C GLU A 389 -5.88 -24.52 10.91
N LYS A 390 -5.86 -23.82 9.79
CA LYS A 390 -4.60 -23.37 9.18
C LYS A 390 -3.84 -22.40 10.08
N LEU A 391 -4.54 -21.45 10.71
CA LEU A 391 -3.94 -20.51 11.65
C LEU A 391 -3.38 -21.23 12.89
N TYR A 392 -4.14 -22.16 13.46
CA TYR A 392 -3.68 -22.98 14.57
C TYR A 392 -2.37 -23.70 14.24
N HIS A 393 -2.31 -24.40 13.11
CA HIS A 393 -1.09 -25.06 12.67
C HIS A 393 0.07 -24.08 12.43
N ALA A 394 -0.18 -22.92 11.82
CA ALA A 394 0.83 -21.91 11.58
C ALA A 394 1.42 -21.36 12.90
N ILE A 395 0.59 -21.18 13.93
CA ILE A 395 1.01 -20.80 15.28
C ILE A 395 1.91 -21.89 15.87
N GLN A 396 1.47 -23.16 15.87
CA GLN A 396 2.23 -24.27 16.48
C GLN A 396 3.60 -24.55 15.82
N ILE A 397 3.73 -24.27 14.50
CA ILE A 397 4.99 -24.49 13.78
C ILE A 397 5.98 -23.34 14.02
N ARG A 398 5.49 -22.09 14.17
CA ARG A 398 6.36 -20.90 14.21
C ARG A 398 6.68 -20.40 15.61
N LEU A 399 5.96 -20.84 16.60
CA LEU A 399 6.15 -20.54 18.02
C LEU A 399 6.64 -21.74 18.79
#